data_daa346625d0507eba29d470df6fd8e04
#
_entry.id   daa346625d0507eba29d470df6fd8e04
#
_cell.length_a   1.000
_cell.length_b   1.000
_cell.length_c   1.000
_cell.angle_alpha   90.00
_cell.angle_beta   90.00
_cell.angle_gamma   90.00
#
_symmetry.space_group_name_H-M   'P 1'
#
loop_
_entity.id
_entity.type
_entity.pdbx_description
1 polymer ?
#
loop_
_entity_poly.entity_id
_entity_poly.type
_entity_poly.pdbx_seq_one_letter_code
_entity_poly.pdbx_strand_id
1 'polypeptide(L)'
;MTFRWSRWSPQLALVPAGLVTLVAFIGAILWTIYLSLTRSRRLPEYEIDWSEWGRQYERLFKDDAWMISLQNLIVLGLGSALAIVFGFILAAMIDREKRGESLFRTVFLYPLAISLIVTGAAWRWMFNPELGVEHFIHSIGLTWVNASWLARPETAMYGVILASVWQSAGFYMALMLAGLKSINSEIWSAARLDGVGLFKLYTEIIIPMMKFTFVTCAILLSLGVIKAYDVIVAMTNGGPGQSTYVPAYFTIQALSAKGNLGFASAAAVLMLVITAAVFLPLVLLTAWQQRRSGATR
;
A
#
# COMPACT_ATOMS: atom_id res chain seq x y z
N MET A 1 8.66 28.07 -47.95
CA MET A 1 7.76 27.14 -47.22
C MET A 1 8.57 26.41 -46.17
N THR A 2 8.71 26.94 -44.97
CA THR A 2 9.41 26.29 -43.86
C THR A 2 8.39 25.41 -43.12
N PHE A 3 8.46 24.11 -43.34
CA PHE A 3 7.61 23.10 -42.71
C PHE A 3 7.85 23.17 -41.20
N ARG A 4 6.82 23.50 -40.41
CA ARG A 4 6.90 23.64 -38.95
C ARG A 4 7.03 22.28 -38.25
N TRP A 5 8.18 21.65 -38.36
CA TRP A 5 8.54 20.38 -37.70
C TRP A 5 8.70 20.52 -36.17
N SER A 6 8.77 21.77 -35.66
CA SER A 6 9.11 22.03 -34.25
C SER A 6 8.05 21.66 -33.22
N ARG A 7 6.81 21.44 -33.62
CA ARG A 7 5.71 21.08 -32.67
C ARG A 7 5.51 19.58 -32.47
N TRP A 8 5.93 18.76 -33.44
CA TRP A 8 5.68 17.30 -33.43
C TRP A 8 6.93 16.49 -33.02
N SER A 9 8.10 17.08 -33.09
CA SER A 9 9.38 16.36 -32.82
C SER A 9 9.47 15.79 -31.38
N PRO A 10 9.02 16.46 -30.30
CA PRO A 10 9.06 15.88 -28.96
C PRO A 10 8.05 14.73 -28.79
N GLN A 11 6.88 14.84 -29.41
CA GLN A 11 5.84 13.82 -29.34
C GLN A 11 6.21 12.57 -30.12
N LEU A 12 6.77 12.74 -31.33
CA LEU A 12 7.29 11.65 -32.16
C LEU A 12 8.46 10.91 -31.51
N ALA A 13 9.31 11.61 -30.77
CA ALA A 13 10.42 10.99 -30.03
C ALA A 13 9.92 10.10 -28.87
N LEU A 14 8.75 10.39 -28.28
CA LEU A 14 8.15 9.60 -27.20
C LEU A 14 7.30 8.42 -27.70
N VAL A 15 6.89 8.42 -28.97
CA VAL A 15 6.05 7.36 -29.56
C VAL A 15 6.65 5.96 -29.42
N PRO A 16 7.95 5.71 -29.72
CA PRO A 16 8.51 4.36 -29.60
C PRO A 16 8.47 3.85 -28.16
N ALA A 17 8.87 4.69 -27.19
CA ALA A 17 8.83 4.33 -25.76
C ALA A 17 7.39 4.10 -25.27
N GLY A 18 6.45 4.95 -25.68
CA GLY A 18 5.03 4.80 -25.39
C GLY A 18 4.43 3.52 -25.97
N LEU A 19 4.74 3.19 -27.22
CA LEU A 19 4.31 1.96 -27.87
C LEU A 19 4.84 0.71 -27.16
N VAL A 20 6.13 0.66 -26.86
CA VAL A 20 6.74 -0.48 -26.14
C VAL A 20 6.09 -0.66 -24.79
N THR A 21 5.91 0.42 -24.01
CA THR A 21 5.26 0.37 -22.70
C THR A 21 3.82 -0.12 -22.80
N LEU A 22 3.06 0.41 -23.75
CA LEU A 22 1.65 0.08 -23.94
C LEU A 22 1.49 -1.38 -24.38
N VAL A 23 2.26 -1.84 -25.35
CA VAL A 23 2.24 -3.23 -25.85
C VAL A 23 2.67 -4.20 -24.75
N ALA A 24 3.76 -3.92 -24.03
CA ALA A 24 4.24 -4.78 -22.96
C ALA A 24 3.24 -4.86 -21.80
N PHE A 25 2.69 -3.72 -21.38
CA PHE A 25 1.76 -3.66 -20.24
C PHE A 25 0.40 -4.27 -20.57
N ILE A 26 -0.22 -3.85 -21.68
CA ILE A 26 -1.51 -4.38 -22.10
C ILE A 26 -1.37 -5.85 -22.53
N GLY A 27 -0.29 -6.19 -23.24
CA GLY A 27 -0.01 -7.56 -23.64
C GLY A 27 0.12 -8.49 -22.43
N ALA A 28 0.84 -8.08 -21.38
CA ALA A 28 0.96 -8.86 -20.15
C ALA A 28 -0.39 -9.05 -19.44
N ILE A 29 -1.22 -8.01 -19.38
CA ILE A 29 -2.57 -8.11 -18.80
C ILE A 29 -3.43 -9.09 -19.61
N LEU A 30 -3.50 -8.93 -20.92
CA LEU A 30 -4.28 -9.81 -21.81
C LEU A 30 -3.79 -11.25 -21.73
N TRP A 31 -2.47 -11.45 -21.70
CA TRP A 31 -1.87 -12.77 -21.53
C TRP A 31 -2.26 -13.41 -20.19
N THR A 32 -2.22 -12.65 -19.10
CA THR A 32 -2.64 -13.13 -17.77
C THR A 32 -4.13 -13.50 -17.75
N ILE A 33 -4.99 -12.66 -18.37
CA ILE A 33 -6.42 -12.96 -18.52
C ILE A 33 -6.61 -14.23 -19.35
N TYR A 34 -5.88 -14.37 -20.45
CA TYR A 34 -5.95 -15.57 -21.29
C TYR A 34 -5.58 -16.83 -20.50
N LEU A 35 -4.44 -16.82 -19.79
CA LEU A 35 -3.99 -17.94 -18.99
C LEU A 35 -4.95 -18.30 -17.84
N SER A 36 -5.66 -17.32 -17.29
CA SER A 36 -6.65 -17.55 -16.22
C SER A 36 -7.86 -18.38 -16.68
N LEU A 37 -8.12 -18.43 -17.98
CA LEU A 37 -9.20 -19.20 -18.60
C LEU A 37 -8.76 -20.60 -19.03
N THR A 38 -7.47 -20.91 -18.89
CA THR A 38 -6.88 -22.20 -19.29
C THR A 38 -6.66 -23.13 -18.10
N ARG A 39 -6.34 -24.40 -18.38
CA ARG A 39 -5.93 -25.39 -17.38
C ARG A 39 -4.41 -25.43 -17.17
N SER A 40 -3.68 -24.38 -17.64
CA SER A 40 -2.23 -24.30 -17.60
C SER A 40 -1.66 -24.62 -16.22
N ARG A 41 -0.73 -25.55 -16.19
CA ARG A 41 0.05 -25.87 -15.02
C ARG A 41 1.47 -25.28 -15.16
N ARG A 42 2.51 -26.11 -15.10
CA ARG A 42 3.92 -25.67 -15.22
C ARG A 42 4.25 -25.06 -16.58
N LEU A 43 3.56 -25.50 -17.62
CA LEU A 43 3.69 -24.97 -18.97
C LEU A 43 2.36 -24.34 -19.40
N PRO A 44 2.39 -23.28 -20.23
CA PRO A 44 1.18 -22.71 -20.80
C PRO A 44 0.46 -23.74 -21.69
N GLU A 45 -0.81 -23.95 -21.44
CA GLU A 45 -1.72 -24.66 -22.33
C GLU A 45 -2.51 -23.62 -23.15
N TYR A 46 -2.53 -23.78 -24.46
CA TYR A 46 -3.13 -22.80 -25.37
C TYR A 46 -4.58 -23.10 -25.73
N GLU A 47 -5.15 -24.18 -25.17
CA GLU A 47 -6.55 -24.53 -25.41
C GLU A 47 -7.42 -24.01 -24.28
N ILE A 48 -8.44 -23.21 -24.65
CA ILE A 48 -9.50 -22.77 -23.71
C ILE A 48 -10.64 -23.78 -23.81
N ASP A 49 -10.92 -24.42 -22.69
CA ASP A 49 -12.14 -25.21 -22.58
C ASP A 49 -13.32 -24.28 -22.25
N TRP A 50 -14.06 -23.88 -23.28
CA TRP A 50 -15.19 -22.96 -23.14
C TRP A 50 -16.33 -23.51 -22.29
N SER A 51 -16.40 -24.82 -22.06
CA SER A 51 -17.38 -25.43 -21.17
C SER A 51 -17.06 -25.20 -19.69
N GLU A 52 -15.80 -24.96 -19.37
CA GLU A 52 -15.30 -24.77 -18.00
C GLU A 52 -14.44 -23.51 -17.83
N TRP A 53 -14.67 -22.47 -18.64
CA TRP A 53 -13.86 -21.24 -18.62
C TRP A 53 -13.76 -20.57 -17.23
N GLY A 54 -14.79 -20.73 -16.39
CA GLY A 54 -14.84 -20.19 -15.02
C GLY A 54 -14.20 -21.06 -13.93
N ARG A 55 -13.75 -22.28 -14.28
CA ARG A 55 -13.28 -23.28 -13.32
C ARG A 55 -12.17 -22.79 -12.37
N GLN A 56 -11.20 -22.02 -12.86
CA GLN A 56 -10.12 -21.51 -12.02
C GLN A 56 -10.64 -20.52 -10.97
N TYR A 57 -11.60 -19.68 -11.35
CA TYR A 57 -12.25 -18.75 -10.44
C TYR A 57 -13.14 -19.46 -9.41
N GLU A 58 -13.91 -20.48 -9.83
CA GLU A 58 -14.68 -21.30 -8.89
C GLU A 58 -13.78 -21.98 -7.84
N ARG A 59 -12.66 -22.58 -8.27
CA ARG A 59 -11.69 -23.18 -7.38
C ARG A 59 -11.07 -22.15 -6.43
N LEU A 60 -10.81 -20.95 -6.92
CA LEU A 60 -10.22 -19.87 -6.15
C LEU A 60 -11.15 -19.42 -5.01
N PHE A 61 -12.45 -19.25 -5.30
CA PHE A 61 -13.43 -18.89 -4.28
C PHE A 61 -13.75 -20.01 -3.28
N LYS A 62 -13.36 -21.26 -3.60
CA LYS A 62 -13.46 -22.42 -2.69
C LYS A 62 -12.15 -22.69 -1.93
N ASP A 63 -11.06 -21.98 -2.23
CA ASP A 63 -9.76 -22.15 -1.58
C ASP A 63 -9.71 -21.30 -0.30
N ASP A 64 -9.58 -21.97 0.85
CA ASP A 64 -9.54 -21.31 2.17
C ASP A 64 -8.38 -20.33 2.29
N ALA A 65 -7.21 -20.65 1.71
CA ALA A 65 -6.06 -19.76 1.75
C ALA A 65 -6.30 -18.46 0.96
N TRP A 66 -7.07 -18.53 -0.13
CA TRP A 66 -7.48 -17.34 -0.87
C TRP A 66 -8.45 -16.49 -0.04
N MET A 67 -9.45 -17.10 0.59
CA MET A 67 -10.41 -16.38 1.43
C MET A 67 -9.73 -15.72 2.63
N ILE A 68 -8.81 -16.42 3.29
CA ILE A 68 -7.97 -15.85 4.35
C ILE A 68 -7.15 -14.67 3.80
N SER A 69 -6.58 -14.80 2.60
CA SER A 69 -5.77 -13.74 2.01
C SER A 69 -6.58 -12.46 1.72
N LEU A 70 -7.83 -12.58 1.32
CA LEU A 70 -8.74 -11.43 1.13
C LEU A 70 -9.11 -10.77 2.47
N GLN A 71 -9.39 -11.55 3.49
CA GLN A 71 -9.64 -11.02 4.84
C GLN A 71 -8.41 -10.27 5.37
N ASN A 72 -7.24 -10.87 5.24
CA ASN A 72 -5.98 -10.27 5.63
C ASN A 72 -5.64 -9.01 4.84
N LEU A 73 -6.02 -8.91 3.57
CA LEU A 73 -5.86 -7.68 2.79
C LEU A 73 -6.63 -6.52 3.41
N ILE A 74 -7.86 -6.77 3.89
CA ILE A 74 -8.68 -5.77 4.57
C ILE A 74 -8.05 -5.40 5.92
N VAL A 75 -7.65 -6.39 6.71
CA VAL A 75 -7.02 -6.17 8.03
C VAL A 75 -5.72 -5.39 7.88
N LEU A 76 -4.87 -5.77 6.91
CA LEU A 76 -3.62 -5.07 6.60
C LEU A 76 -3.89 -3.64 6.12
N GLY A 77 -4.90 -3.45 5.27
CA GLY A 77 -5.28 -2.14 4.76
C GLY A 77 -5.75 -1.19 5.86
N LEU A 78 -6.68 -1.65 6.69
CA LEU A 78 -7.20 -0.86 7.82
C LEU A 78 -6.11 -0.60 8.87
N GLY A 79 -5.32 -1.61 9.21
CA GLY A 79 -4.21 -1.45 10.15
C GLY A 79 -3.13 -0.50 9.62
N SER A 80 -2.77 -0.62 8.35
CA SER A 80 -1.78 0.27 7.73
C SER A 80 -2.28 1.72 7.58
N ALA A 81 -3.60 1.96 7.60
CA ALA A 81 -4.14 3.33 7.63
C ALA A 81 -3.69 4.12 8.86
N LEU A 82 -3.30 3.44 9.94
CA LEU A 82 -2.65 4.07 11.09
C LEU A 82 -1.37 4.84 10.71
N ALA A 83 -0.67 4.41 9.65
CA ALA A 83 0.52 5.14 9.18
C ALA A 83 0.17 6.55 8.67
N ILE A 84 -1.01 6.74 8.07
CA ILE A 84 -1.51 8.07 7.66
C ILE A 84 -1.83 8.91 8.90
N VAL A 85 -2.46 8.32 9.90
CA VAL A 85 -2.80 9.00 11.16
C VAL A 85 -1.54 9.41 11.91
N PHE A 86 -0.60 8.49 12.11
CA PHE A 86 0.69 8.81 12.74
C PHE A 86 1.49 9.81 11.91
N GLY A 87 1.50 9.65 10.58
CA GLY A 87 2.14 10.60 9.67
C GLY A 87 1.59 12.00 9.81
N PHE A 88 0.26 12.16 9.90
CA PHE A 88 -0.38 13.46 10.12
C PHE A 88 -0.03 14.05 11.49
N ILE A 89 -0.08 13.26 12.56
CA ILE A 89 0.29 13.71 13.91
C ILE A 89 1.74 14.18 13.94
N LEU A 90 2.67 13.40 13.39
CA LEU A 90 4.08 13.77 13.30
C LEU A 90 4.29 15.03 12.46
N ALA A 91 3.60 15.16 11.31
CA ALA A 91 3.65 16.35 10.49
C ALA A 91 3.15 17.60 11.23
N ALA A 92 2.03 17.48 11.94
CA ALA A 92 1.48 18.59 12.73
C ALA A 92 2.38 19.00 13.89
N MET A 93 3.09 18.04 14.51
CA MET A 93 4.09 18.34 15.56
C MET A 93 5.31 19.05 14.98
N ILE A 94 5.83 18.55 13.86
CA ILE A 94 7.03 19.11 13.21
C ILE A 94 6.75 20.49 12.61
N ASP A 95 5.57 20.73 12.03
CA ASP A 95 5.19 22.02 11.46
C ASP A 95 5.17 23.15 12.51
N ARG A 96 4.92 22.82 13.77
CA ARG A 96 4.91 23.76 14.89
C ARG A 96 6.31 24.02 15.47
N GLU A 97 7.23 23.11 15.24
CA GLU A 97 8.59 23.21 15.80
C GLU A 97 9.51 23.94 14.80
N LYS A 98 9.94 25.16 15.18
CA LYS A 98 10.83 25.98 14.34
C LYS A 98 12.29 25.50 14.36
N ARG A 99 12.69 24.82 15.44
CA ARG A 99 14.06 24.34 15.64
C ARG A 99 14.07 22.82 15.60
N GLY A 100 14.87 22.24 14.68
CA GLY A 100 15.01 20.78 14.59
C GLY A 100 14.11 20.10 13.54
N GLU A 101 13.29 20.83 12.76
CA GLU A 101 12.47 20.24 11.69
C GLU A 101 13.27 19.28 10.80
N SER A 102 14.46 19.71 10.35
CA SER A 102 15.31 18.90 9.48
C SER A 102 15.77 17.59 10.14
N LEU A 103 16.13 17.64 11.43
CA LEU A 103 16.55 16.47 12.19
C LEU A 103 15.40 15.47 12.36
N PHE A 104 14.24 15.93 12.83
CA PHE A 104 13.07 15.07 13.01
C PHE A 104 12.63 14.47 11.68
N ARG A 105 12.60 15.26 10.62
CA ARG A 105 12.28 14.79 9.28
C ARG A 105 13.21 13.66 8.83
N THR A 106 14.52 13.81 9.04
CA THR A 106 15.52 12.79 8.69
C THR A 106 15.31 11.52 9.50
N VAL A 107 15.12 11.63 10.81
CA VAL A 107 14.94 10.48 11.71
C VAL A 107 13.68 9.68 11.33
N PHE A 108 12.55 10.35 11.09
CA PHE A 108 11.31 9.65 10.74
C PHE A 108 11.28 9.15 9.30
N LEU A 109 12.06 9.73 8.38
CA LEU A 109 12.21 9.21 7.01
C LEU A 109 13.23 8.07 6.91
N TYR A 110 14.09 7.89 7.89
CA TYR A 110 15.14 6.87 7.86
C TYR A 110 14.60 5.44 7.63
N PRO A 111 13.50 4.99 8.28
CA PRO A 111 12.94 3.66 8.02
C PRO A 111 12.57 3.42 6.56
N LEU A 112 12.13 4.44 5.84
CA LEU A 112 11.77 4.34 4.42
C LEU A 112 12.98 4.03 3.51
N ALA A 113 14.19 4.42 3.92
CA ALA A 113 15.41 4.14 3.18
C ALA A 113 15.85 2.67 3.25
N ILE A 114 15.29 1.91 4.21
CA ILE A 114 15.59 0.49 4.41
C ILE A 114 14.68 -0.34 3.50
N SER A 115 15.22 -1.37 2.83
CA SER A 115 14.38 -2.24 2.01
C SER A 115 13.36 -3.00 2.85
N LEU A 116 12.18 -3.30 2.28
CA LEU A 116 11.10 -4.05 2.97
C LEU A 116 11.55 -5.41 3.49
N ILE A 117 12.44 -6.09 2.76
CA ILE A 117 12.98 -7.39 3.16
C ILE A 117 13.86 -7.24 4.42
N VAL A 118 14.73 -6.23 4.44
CA VAL A 118 15.60 -5.96 5.61
C VAL A 118 14.77 -5.53 6.81
N THR A 119 13.77 -4.66 6.59
CA THR A 119 12.80 -4.28 7.63
C THR A 119 12.10 -5.52 8.19
N GLY A 120 11.57 -6.38 7.32
CA GLY A 120 10.90 -7.61 7.73
C GLY A 120 11.82 -8.55 8.53
N ALA A 121 13.07 -8.72 8.09
CA ALA A 121 14.06 -9.53 8.80
C ALA A 121 14.38 -8.96 10.19
N ALA A 122 14.57 -7.64 10.30
CA ALA A 122 14.82 -6.97 11.57
C ALA A 122 13.63 -7.12 12.53
N TRP A 123 12.41 -6.88 12.07
CA TRP A 123 11.21 -7.05 12.90
C TRP A 123 10.96 -8.51 13.26
N ARG A 124 11.23 -9.48 12.37
CA ARG A 124 11.18 -10.91 12.70
C ARG A 124 12.12 -11.26 13.85
N TRP A 125 13.33 -10.69 13.83
CA TRP A 125 14.29 -10.86 14.92
C TRP A 125 13.82 -10.19 16.22
N MET A 126 13.25 -8.98 16.13
CA MET A 126 12.70 -8.26 17.29
C MET A 126 11.52 -9.02 17.95
N PHE A 127 10.70 -9.73 17.16
CA PHE A 127 9.60 -10.55 17.67
C PHE A 127 10.03 -11.99 18.03
N ASN A 128 11.32 -12.29 18.03
CA ASN A 128 11.81 -13.61 18.45
C ASN A 128 11.61 -13.76 19.97
N PRO A 129 10.94 -14.85 20.45
CA PRO A 129 10.66 -15.03 21.88
C PRO A 129 11.92 -15.17 22.74
N GLU A 130 13.00 -15.74 22.18
CA GLU A 130 14.21 -16.06 22.93
C GLU A 130 15.26 -14.93 22.93
N LEU A 131 15.30 -14.14 21.86
CA LEU A 131 16.37 -13.15 21.63
C LEU A 131 15.83 -11.73 21.41
N GLY A 132 14.52 -11.58 21.24
CA GLY A 132 13.89 -10.32 20.85
C GLY A 132 13.46 -9.45 22.03
N VAL A 133 12.53 -8.56 21.70
CA VAL A 133 11.99 -7.55 22.66
C VAL A 133 11.32 -8.22 23.86
N GLU A 134 10.66 -9.38 23.68
CA GLU A 134 10.02 -10.10 24.77
C GLU A 134 11.04 -10.57 25.81
N HIS A 135 12.13 -11.18 25.35
CA HIS A 135 13.21 -11.62 26.26
C HIS A 135 13.80 -10.43 27.06
N PHE A 136 14.03 -9.30 26.40
CA PHE A 136 14.51 -8.08 27.07
C PHE A 136 13.50 -7.55 28.11
N ILE A 137 12.20 -7.49 27.76
CA ILE A 137 11.16 -7.04 28.68
C ILE A 137 11.03 -7.98 29.90
N HIS A 138 11.15 -9.29 29.69
CA HIS A 138 11.12 -10.27 30.77
C HIS A 138 12.35 -10.15 31.68
N SER A 139 13.53 -9.85 31.14
CA SER A 139 14.77 -9.66 31.91
C SER A 139 14.70 -8.48 32.89
N ILE A 140 13.88 -7.46 32.58
CA ILE A 140 13.64 -6.31 33.48
C ILE A 140 12.44 -6.52 34.43
N GLY A 141 11.91 -7.76 34.50
CA GLY A 141 10.87 -8.15 35.47
C GLY A 141 9.42 -8.06 34.97
N LEU A 142 9.16 -7.62 33.74
CA LEU A 142 7.80 -7.49 33.17
C LEU A 142 7.36 -8.78 32.46
N THR A 143 7.26 -9.88 33.18
CA THR A 143 6.97 -11.22 32.64
C THR A 143 5.53 -11.42 32.11
N TRP A 144 4.64 -10.47 32.34
CA TRP A 144 3.26 -10.51 31.86
C TRP A 144 3.10 -10.01 30.41
N VAL A 145 4.13 -9.39 29.83
CA VAL A 145 4.08 -8.85 28.47
C VAL A 145 4.47 -9.94 27.48
N ASN A 146 3.58 -10.31 26.57
CA ASN A 146 3.84 -11.20 25.45
C ASN A 146 4.06 -10.38 24.18
N ALA A 147 5.27 -10.39 23.66
CA ALA A 147 5.65 -9.69 22.42
C ALA A 147 6.02 -10.65 21.27
N SER A 148 5.86 -11.94 21.42
CA SER A 148 6.07 -12.98 20.41
C SER A 148 4.89 -13.08 19.42
N TRP A 149 4.52 -11.95 18.83
CA TRP A 149 3.30 -11.85 18.03
C TRP A 149 3.34 -12.73 16.77
N LEU A 150 4.51 -12.95 16.18
CA LEU A 150 4.64 -13.76 14.97
C LEU A 150 4.50 -15.26 15.21
N ALA A 151 4.57 -15.73 16.48
CA ALA A 151 4.45 -17.13 16.81
C ALA A 151 3.00 -17.65 16.85
N ARG A 152 2.02 -16.75 16.92
CA ARG A 152 0.60 -17.10 17.06
C ARG A 152 -0.20 -16.64 15.84
N PRO A 153 -1.08 -17.50 15.29
CA PRO A 153 -1.91 -17.14 14.13
C PRO A 153 -2.76 -15.89 14.33
N GLU A 154 -3.30 -15.69 15.55
CA GLU A 154 -4.21 -14.59 15.89
C GLU A 154 -3.51 -13.23 15.92
N THR A 155 -2.19 -13.21 16.18
CA THR A 155 -1.43 -11.96 16.37
C THR A 155 -0.41 -11.68 15.28
N ALA A 156 -0.07 -12.67 14.45
CA ALA A 156 0.99 -12.55 13.46
C ALA A 156 0.77 -11.39 12.47
N MET A 157 -0.48 -11.21 12.01
CA MET A 157 -0.82 -10.11 11.10
C MET A 157 -0.65 -8.73 11.76
N TYR A 158 -0.91 -8.58 13.06
CA TYR A 158 -0.69 -7.32 13.78
C TYR A 158 0.81 -6.98 13.89
N GLY A 159 1.67 -8.00 14.03
CA GLY A 159 3.11 -7.80 13.96
C GLY A 159 3.56 -7.26 12.61
N VAL A 160 3.00 -7.78 11.52
CA VAL A 160 3.25 -7.30 10.15
C VAL A 160 2.75 -5.86 9.97
N ILE A 161 1.55 -5.55 10.49
CA ILE A 161 0.98 -4.20 10.45
C ILE A 161 1.89 -3.21 11.19
N LEU A 162 2.37 -3.56 12.38
CA LEU A 162 3.25 -2.69 13.16
C LEU A 162 4.55 -2.36 12.40
N ALA A 163 5.18 -3.35 11.80
CA ALA A 163 6.37 -3.16 10.97
C ALA A 163 6.10 -2.26 9.75
N SER A 164 4.96 -2.48 9.09
CA SER A 164 4.53 -1.71 7.91
C SER A 164 4.23 -0.26 8.27
N VAL A 165 3.53 -0.03 9.38
CA VAL A 165 3.22 1.32 9.90
C VAL A 165 4.50 2.06 10.27
N TRP A 166 5.41 1.41 11.00
CA TRP A 166 6.69 2.01 11.39
C TRP A 166 7.50 2.45 10.16
N GLN A 167 7.58 1.62 9.14
CA GLN A 167 8.34 1.93 7.93
C GLN A 167 7.70 3.05 7.10
N SER A 168 6.38 3.08 7.00
CA SER A 168 5.67 3.99 6.09
C SER A 168 5.22 5.30 6.74
N ALA A 169 5.16 5.40 8.08
CA ALA A 169 4.70 6.59 8.79
C ALA A 169 5.48 7.85 8.42
N GLY A 170 6.81 7.75 8.26
CA GLY A 170 7.65 8.88 7.84
C GLY A 170 7.34 9.37 6.43
N PHE A 171 6.99 8.48 5.51
CA PHE A 171 6.56 8.85 4.16
C PHE A 171 5.26 9.68 4.19
N TYR A 172 4.26 9.20 4.93
CA TYR A 172 3.00 9.92 5.08
C TYR A 172 3.18 11.22 5.87
N MET A 173 4.07 11.26 6.85
CA MET A 173 4.48 12.48 7.54
C MET A 173 5.01 13.52 6.54
N ALA A 174 5.89 13.14 5.62
CA ALA A 174 6.44 14.07 4.63
C ALA A 174 5.36 14.62 3.69
N LEU A 175 4.45 13.76 3.21
CA LEU A 175 3.33 14.20 2.37
C LEU A 175 2.37 15.13 3.13
N MET A 176 2.03 14.80 4.36
CA MET A 176 1.15 15.61 5.21
C MET A 176 1.80 16.95 5.56
N LEU A 177 3.11 16.96 5.84
CA LEU A 177 3.85 18.19 6.11
C LEU A 177 3.87 19.12 4.89
N ALA A 178 4.05 18.57 3.68
CA ALA A 178 3.94 19.35 2.46
C ALA A 178 2.52 19.92 2.28
N GLY A 179 1.49 19.14 2.60
CA GLY A 179 0.10 19.58 2.61
C GLY A 179 -0.15 20.71 3.62
N LEU A 180 0.36 20.58 4.86
CA LEU A 180 0.24 21.62 5.89
C LEU A 180 0.92 22.94 5.46
N LYS A 181 2.11 22.85 4.88
CA LYS A 181 2.88 24.02 4.40
C LYS A 181 2.26 24.69 3.16
N SER A 182 1.34 24.03 2.47
CA SER A 182 0.60 24.65 1.35
C SER A 182 -0.57 25.54 1.81
N ILE A 183 -0.95 25.49 3.08
CA ILE A 183 -2.04 26.30 3.64
C ILE A 183 -1.55 27.72 3.87
N ASN A 184 -2.34 28.72 3.38
CA ASN A 184 -2.00 30.12 3.54
C ASN A 184 -1.81 30.49 5.01
N SER A 185 -0.71 31.22 5.29
CA SER A 185 -0.35 31.70 6.64
C SER A 185 -1.40 32.62 7.27
N GLU A 186 -2.21 33.28 6.44
CA GLU A 186 -3.31 34.15 6.90
C GLU A 186 -4.38 33.35 7.66
N ILE A 187 -4.67 32.11 7.24
CA ILE A 187 -5.63 31.22 7.92
C ILE A 187 -5.16 30.90 9.32
N TRP A 188 -3.87 30.60 9.48
CA TRP A 188 -3.25 30.34 10.78
C TRP A 188 -3.27 31.58 11.68
N SER A 189 -3.08 32.75 11.09
CA SER A 189 -3.09 34.03 11.82
C SER A 189 -4.50 34.41 12.25
N ALA A 190 -5.50 34.29 11.36
CA ALA A 190 -6.88 34.54 11.68
C ALA A 190 -7.41 33.63 12.79
N ALA A 191 -7.16 32.31 12.69
CA ALA A 191 -7.55 31.36 13.73
C ALA A 191 -6.94 31.67 15.10
N ARG A 192 -5.71 32.19 15.13
CA ARG A 192 -5.07 32.66 16.39
C ARG A 192 -5.72 33.90 16.95
N LEU A 193 -6.09 34.87 16.11
CA LEU A 193 -6.79 36.09 16.53
C LEU A 193 -8.18 35.79 17.07
N ASP A 194 -8.89 34.84 16.44
CA ASP A 194 -10.22 34.39 16.88
C ASP A 194 -10.17 33.47 18.11
N GLY A 195 -9.00 33.15 18.66
CA GLY A 195 -8.85 32.29 19.83
C GLY A 195 -9.29 30.84 19.61
N VAL A 196 -9.27 30.35 18.36
CA VAL A 196 -9.71 28.99 18.03
C VAL A 196 -8.75 27.97 18.69
N GLY A 197 -9.31 27.08 19.50
CA GLY A 197 -8.54 26.01 20.15
C GLY A 197 -7.93 25.04 19.12
N LEU A 198 -6.76 24.48 19.45
CA LEU A 198 -5.99 23.63 18.53
C LEU A 198 -6.77 22.46 17.97
N PHE A 199 -7.50 21.75 18.79
CA PHE A 199 -8.29 20.60 18.36
C PHE A 199 -9.33 21.03 17.30
N LYS A 200 -10.06 22.10 17.56
CA LYS A 200 -11.04 22.67 16.63
C LYS A 200 -10.38 23.17 15.35
N LEU A 201 -9.23 23.83 15.46
CA LEU A 201 -8.44 24.29 14.32
C LEU A 201 -8.08 23.12 13.37
N TYR A 202 -7.54 22.03 13.90
CA TYR A 202 -7.15 20.90 13.07
C TYR A 202 -8.36 20.14 12.51
N THR A 203 -9.37 19.85 13.32
CA THR A 203 -10.51 19.02 12.88
C THR A 203 -11.48 19.74 11.96
N GLU A 204 -11.76 21.02 12.19
CA GLU A 204 -12.79 21.76 11.44
C GLU A 204 -12.23 22.59 10.30
N ILE A 205 -10.94 22.97 10.33
CA ILE A 205 -10.34 23.86 9.34
C ILE A 205 -9.27 23.14 8.54
N ILE A 206 -8.20 22.64 9.21
CA ILE A 206 -7.01 22.13 8.52
C ILE A 206 -7.27 20.81 7.81
N ILE A 207 -7.84 19.81 8.48
CA ILE A 207 -8.10 18.48 7.88
C ILE A 207 -9.03 18.59 6.66
N PRO A 208 -10.15 19.34 6.70
CA PRO A 208 -10.98 19.54 5.52
C PRO A 208 -10.26 20.24 4.35
N MET A 209 -9.36 21.18 4.64
CA MET A 209 -8.54 21.84 3.61
C MET A 209 -7.53 20.89 2.98
N MET A 210 -7.02 19.92 3.73
CA MET A 210 -6.06 18.92 3.28
C MET A 210 -6.69 17.68 2.64
N LYS A 211 -7.99 17.67 2.34
CA LYS A 211 -8.72 16.50 1.83
C LYS A 211 -8.03 15.83 0.63
N PHE A 212 -7.45 16.59 -0.28
CA PHE A 212 -6.74 16.05 -1.45
C PHE A 212 -5.45 15.33 -1.04
N THR A 213 -4.72 15.86 -0.06
CA THR A 213 -3.52 15.22 0.49
C THR A 213 -3.89 13.87 1.15
N PHE A 214 -4.97 13.84 1.95
CA PHE A 214 -5.46 12.59 2.54
C PHE A 214 -5.89 11.57 1.48
N VAL A 215 -6.59 11.99 0.43
CA VAL A 215 -6.96 11.10 -0.69
C VAL A 215 -5.72 10.56 -1.39
N THR A 216 -4.72 11.42 -1.64
CA THR A 216 -3.45 10.98 -2.24
C THR A 216 -2.74 9.95 -1.35
N CYS A 217 -2.68 10.18 -0.04
CA CYS A 217 -2.11 9.23 0.91
C CYS A 217 -2.89 7.91 0.91
N ALA A 218 -4.22 7.95 0.88
CA ALA A 218 -5.06 6.75 0.82
C ALA A 218 -4.84 5.94 -0.48
N ILE A 219 -4.68 6.62 -1.61
CA ILE A 219 -4.34 6.00 -2.90
C ILE A 219 -2.98 5.28 -2.80
N LEU A 220 -1.95 5.97 -2.33
CA LEU A 220 -0.60 5.40 -2.21
C LEU A 220 -0.56 4.25 -1.20
N LEU A 221 -1.28 4.36 -0.08
CA LEU A 221 -1.44 3.27 0.89
C LEU A 221 -2.06 2.04 0.25
N SER A 222 -3.18 2.21 -0.46
CA SER A 222 -3.89 1.11 -1.09
C SER A 222 -3.02 0.37 -2.10
N LEU A 223 -2.19 1.10 -2.89
CA LEU A 223 -1.19 0.50 -3.78
C LEU A 223 -0.16 -0.33 -3.00
N GLY A 224 0.35 0.20 -1.90
CA GLY A 224 1.31 -0.51 -1.04
C GLY A 224 0.73 -1.79 -0.45
N VAL A 225 -0.50 -1.72 0.05
CA VAL A 225 -1.20 -2.86 0.68
C VAL A 225 -1.51 -3.96 -0.32
N ILE A 226 -2.01 -3.63 -1.52
CA ILE A 226 -2.33 -4.62 -2.55
C ILE A 226 -1.07 -5.36 -3.03
N LYS A 227 0.07 -4.66 -3.07
CA LYS A 227 1.38 -5.20 -3.46
C LYS A 227 2.19 -5.78 -2.29
N ALA A 228 1.62 -5.85 -1.08
CA ALA A 228 2.34 -6.32 0.10
C ALA A 228 2.74 -7.79 -0.07
N TYR A 229 3.99 -8.03 -0.42
CA TYR A 229 4.60 -9.35 -0.57
C TYR A 229 5.88 -9.46 0.25
N ASP A 230 6.80 -8.50 0.07
CA ASP A 230 8.15 -8.58 0.61
C ASP A 230 8.18 -8.66 2.15
N VAL A 231 7.37 -7.84 2.82
CA VAL A 231 7.29 -7.83 4.28
C VAL A 231 6.69 -9.15 4.81
N ILE A 232 5.69 -9.72 4.13
CA ILE A 232 5.10 -11.01 4.50
C ILE A 232 6.14 -12.12 4.39
N VAL A 233 6.86 -12.19 3.27
CA VAL A 233 7.91 -13.20 3.07
C VAL A 233 9.01 -13.07 4.12
N ALA A 234 9.50 -11.86 4.36
CA ALA A 234 10.61 -11.64 5.26
C ALA A 234 10.26 -11.90 6.73
N MET A 235 9.05 -11.53 7.16
CA MET A 235 8.63 -11.67 8.56
C MET A 235 8.10 -13.06 8.89
N THR A 236 7.18 -13.59 8.08
CA THR A 236 6.35 -14.74 8.44
C THR A 236 6.38 -15.86 7.40
N ASN A 237 6.78 -15.56 6.16
CA ASN A 237 6.63 -16.46 5.02
C ASN A 237 5.21 -17.06 4.92
N GLY A 238 4.19 -16.21 5.19
CA GLY A 238 2.79 -16.59 5.17
C GLY A 238 2.24 -17.21 6.45
N GLY A 239 3.12 -17.55 7.41
CA GLY A 239 2.78 -18.30 8.64
C GLY A 239 2.45 -17.42 9.86
N PRO A 240 2.14 -18.08 11.00
CA PRO A 240 1.95 -19.54 11.21
C PRO A 240 0.76 -20.10 10.41
N GLY A 241 0.93 -21.28 9.86
CA GLY A 241 -0.09 -21.85 8.94
C GLY A 241 -0.28 -20.98 7.70
N GLN A 242 -1.43 -20.30 7.60
CA GLN A 242 -1.80 -19.39 6.52
C GLN A 242 -2.25 -18.03 7.05
N SER A 243 -1.99 -17.74 8.33
CA SER A 243 -2.58 -16.59 9.05
C SER A 243 -2.14 -15.24 8.52
N THR A 244 -1.04 -15.15 7.79
CA THR A 244 -0.55 -13.90 7.18
C THR A 244 -0.56 -13.94 5.65
N TYR A 245 -1.27 -14.87 5.03
CA TYR A 245 -1.47 -14.85 3.59
C TYR A 245 -2.16 -13.56 3.17
N VAL A 246 -1.66 -12.96 2.10
CA VAL A 246 -2.26 -11.84 1.37
C VAL A 246 -2.34 -12.22 -0.11
N PRO A 247 -3.20 -11.60 -0.92
CA PRO A 247 -3.40 -12.00 -2.32
C PRO A 247 -2.12 -12.05 -3.14
N ALA A 248 -1.19 -11.09 -2.94
CA ALA A 248 0.10 -11.09 -3.63
C ALA A 248 0.95 -12.32 -3.26
N TYR A 249 1.03 -12.65 -1.97
CA TYR A 249 1.75 -13.84 -1.50
C TYR A 249 1.10 -15.13 -2.02
N PHE A 250 -0.23 -15.24 -1.91
CA PHE A 250 -0.98 -16.40 -2.42
C PHE A 250 -0.72 -16.63 -3.91
N THR A 251 -0.77 -15.57 -4.73
CA THR A 251 -0.55 -15.65 -6.17
C THR A 251 0.83 -16.19 -6.52
N ILE A 252 1.87 -15.69 -5.85
CA ILE A 252 3.24 -16.16 -6.04
C ILE A 252 3.42 -17.61 -5.57
N GLN A 253 2.81 -17.99 -4.45
CA GLN A 253 2.82 -19.38 -3.97
C GLN A 253 2.09 -20.34 -4.93
N ALA A 254 0.96 -19.94 -5.48
CA ALA A 254 0.23 -20.72 -6.48
C ALA A 254 1.07 -20.93 -7.75
N LEU A 255 1.83 -19.91 -8.16
CA LEU A 255 2.70 -19.95 -9.32
C LEU A 255 3.96 -20.79 -9.07
N SER A 256 4.72 -20.45 -8.03
CA SER A 256 6.07 -20.99 -7.82
C SER A 256 6.08 -22.33 -7.09
N ALA A 257 5.33 -22.48 -5.99
CA ALA A 257 5.34 -23.68 -5.18
C ALA A 257 4.38 -24.76 -5.73
N LYS A 258 3.17 -24.37 -6.16
CA LYS A 258 2.16 -25.29 -6.69
C LYS A 258 2.30 -25.55 -8.19
N GLY A 259 3.05 -24.71 -8.91
CA GLY A 259 3.25 -24.78 -10.36
C GLY A 259 1.92 -24.74 -11.14
N ASN A 260 0.95 -23.95 -10.67
CA ASN A 260 -0.38 -23.87 -11.25
C ASN A 260 -0.59 -22.48 -11.89
N LEU A 261 -0.17 -22.36 -13.16
CA LEU A 261 -0.12 -21.10 -13.89
C LEU A 261 -1.52 -20.50 -14.11
N GLY A 262 -2.49 -21.32 -14.53
CA GLY A 262 -3.88 -20.84 -14.75
C GLY A 262 -4.53 -20.35 -13.45
N PHE A 263 -4.33 -21.07 -12.35
CA PHE A 263 -4.86 -20.71 -11.04
C PHE A 263 -4.22 -19.43 -10.47
N ALA A 264 -2.90 -19.30 -10.59
CA ALA A 264 -2.18 -18.09 -10.20
C ALA A 264 -2.60 -16.89 -11.07
N SER A 265 -2.81 -17.11 -12.37
CA SER A 265 -3.30 -16.07 -13.28
C SER A 265 -4.71 -15.61 -12.93
N ALA A 266 -5.61 -16.52 -12.53
CA ALA A 266 -6.95 -16.16 -12.05
C ALA A 266 -6.86 -15.30 -10.77
N ALA A 267 -5.99 -15.65 -9.82
CA ALA A 267 -5.74 -14.83 -8.65
C ALA A 267 -5.20 -13.43 -9.02
N ALA A 268 -4.25 -13.36 -9.96
CA ALA A 268 -3.70 -12.09 -10.44
C ALA A 268 -4.76 -11.21 -11.14
N VAL A 269 -5.65 -11.80 -11.93
CA VAL A 269 -6.79 -11.08 -12.54
C VAL A 269 -7.73 -10.53 -11.48
N LEU A 270 -8.06 -11.31 -10.44
CA LEU A 270 -8.88 -10.81 -9.34
C LEU A 270 -8.16 -9.70 -8.54
N MET A 271 -6.86 -9.77 -8.35
CA MET A 271 -6.09 -8.67 -7.76
C MET A 271 -6.19 -7.40 -8.64
N LEU A 272 -6.15 -7.55 -9.95
CA LEU A 272 -6.32 -6.41 -10.88
C LEU A 272 -7.74 -5.81 -10.75
N VAL A 273 -8.78 -6.64 -10.64
CA VAL A 273 -10.16 -6.21 -10.42
C VAL A 273 -10.31 -5.49 -9.07
N ILE A 274 -9.74 -6.04 -8.00
CA ILE A 274 -9.73 -5.41 -6.67
C ILE A 274 -9.03 -4.06 -6.73
N THR A 275 -7.87 -4.00 -7.40
CA THR A 275 -7.13 -2.75 -7.62
C THR A 275 -8.00 -1.72 -8.33
N ALA A 276 -8.61 -2.10 -9.44
CA ALA A 276 -9.50 -1.23 -10.20
C ALA A 276 -10.71 -0.77 -9.36
N ALA A 277 -11.32 -1.67 -8.58
CA ALA A 277 -12.46 -1.35 -7.72
C ALA A 277 -12.11 -0.36 -6.61
N VAL A 278 -10.89 -0.39 -6.08
CA VAL A 278 -10.40 0.56 -5.07
C VAL A 278 -10.02 1.90 -5.70
N PHE A 279 -9.34 1.87 -6.85
CA PHE A 279 -8.79 3.08 -7.47
C PHE A 279 -9.81 3.87 -8.28
N LEU A 280 -10.69 3.21 -9.01
CA LEU A 280 -11.63 3.88 -9.90
C LEU A 280 -12.50 4.91 -9.17
N PRO A 281 -13.14 4.58 -8.02
CA PRO A 281 -13.89 5.57 -7.25
C PRO A 281 -13.05 6.74 -6.78
N LEU A 282 -11.82 6.49 -6.31
CA LEU A 282 -10.92 7.54 -5.81
C LEU A 282 -10.51 8.51 -6.94
N VAL A 283 -10.17 7.98 -8.11
CA VAL A 283 -9.81 8.78 -9.29
C VAL A 283 -11.02 9.56 -9.80
N LEU A 284 -12.20 8.95 -9.85
CA LEU A 284 -13.42 9.63 -10.28
C LEU A 284 -13.81 10.76 -9.32
N LEU A 285 -13.69 10.53 -8.02
CA LEU A 285 -13.94 11.56 -6.99
C LEU A 285 -12.99 12.76 -7.14
N THR A 286 -11.69 12.51 -7.35
CA THR A 286 -10.72 13.60 -7.55
C THR A 286 -10.97 14.35 -8.86
N ALA A 287 -11.26 13.65 -9.94
CA ALA A 287 -11.58 14.27 -11.23
C ALA A 287 -12.86 15.12 -11.17
N TRP A 288 -13.89 14.62 -10.50
CA TRP A 288 -15.14 15.34 -10.34
C TRP A 288 -14.98 16.61 -9.48
N GLN A 289 -14.20 16.55 -8.41
CA GLN A 289 -13.91 17.68 -7.54
C GLN A 289 -13.08 18.75 -8.27
N GLN A 290 -12.11 18.36 -9.10
CA GLN A 290 -11.32 19.29 -9.91
C GLN A 290 -12.18 20.03 -10.96
N ARG A 291 -13.14 19.33 -11.58
CA ARG A 291 -14.09 19.96 -12.51
C ARG A 291 -14.98 21.00 -11.83
N ARG A 292 -15.41 20.76 -10.59
CA ARG A 292 -16.21 21.73 -9.82
C ARG A 292 -15.39 22.95 -9.39
N SER A 293 -14.13 22.79 -9.01
CA SER A 293 -13.26 23.91 -8.64
C SER A 293 -12.75 24.71 -9.84
N GLY A 294 -12.70 24.13 -11.04
CA GLY A 294 -12.34 24.83 -12.28
C GLY A 294 -13.51 25.59 -12.94
N ALA A 295 -14.76 25.27 -12.60
CA ALA A 295 -15.95 25.95 -13.12
C ALA A 295 -16.32 27.25 -12.34
N THR A 296 -15.56 27.56 -11.29
CA THR A 296 -15.75 28.76 -10.44
C THR A 296 -14.64 29.79 -10.64
N ARG A 297 -13.85 29.69 -11.74
CA ARG A 297 -12.87 30.72 -12.16
C ARG A 297 -13.28 31.39 -13.44
#